data_afdefaf612ea75e2d74a0c1f6f1913e8
#
_entry.id   afdefaf612ea75e2d74a0c1f6f1913e8
#
_cell.length_a   1.000
_cell.length_b   1.000
_cell.length_c   1.000
_cell.angle_alpha   90.00
_cell.angle_beta   90.00
_cell.angle_gamma   90.00
#
_symmetry.space_group_name_H-M   'P 1'
#
loop_
_entity.id
_entity.type
_entity.pdbx_description
1 polymer ?
#
loop_
_entity_poly.entity_id
_entity_poly.type
_entity_poly.pdbx_seq_one_letter_code
_entity_poly.pdbx_strand_id
1 'polypeptide(L)'
;MEIKNLKKTANRILKAIELKEKIILFGDSDLDGATSVIVLKETIENLGGEVTAVYFPDREEGYGINTKALSNLKKYAPALFISMDCGISNFKEIEEANKLGFEVIVIDHHEILDKVPAASIVVDPKQEGDDYPFKVFANIGIIYRLSKVLLGDKTSENLKRNFLELTAMATIADMMPLIDENKKMVEEGLGYLETSWRPGIQALFGLENFKSLPLFERVCKLNSLLNIRDFKNNLPVPYRLLICSNIKEAEKLTNELVKENIKKRAMIGGIIEEVRSRIAENPFSSIVFEGDPNWDLILLGIVASTIVREERKPVFLFKKSETESKGSVRSPHDLNVVNAMKNCSKNLITFGGHPVAAGFNVKNEYLEEFKKCLNDYFS
;
A
#
# COMPACT_ATOMS: atom_id res chain seq x y z
N MET A 1 12.05 26.54 -1.01
CA MET A 1 11.88 25.73 0.20
C MET A 1 12.10 24.27 -0.18
N GLU A 2 12.56 23.45 0.75
CA GLU A 2 12.89 22.04 0.54
C GLU A 2 12.20 21.21 1.65
N ILE A 3 11.80 19.97 1.36
CA ILE A 3 11.26 19.05 2.35
C ILE A 3 12.33 18.85 3.44
N LYS A 4 11.91 18.94 4.70
CA LYS A 4 12.80 18.81 5.85
C LYS A 4 13.58 17.49 5.78
N ASN A 5 14.88 17.57 6.03
CA ASN A 5 15.83 16.47 6.00
C ASN A 5 16.10 15.83 4.61
N LEU A 6 15.45 16.26 3.51
CA LEU A 6 15.66 15.65 2.19
C LEU A 6 17.14 15.73 1.76
N LYS A 7 17.76 16.91 1.88
CA LYS A 7 19.19 17.11 1.56
C LYS A 7 20.12 16.37 2.53
N LYS A 8 19.74 16.29 3.81
CA LYS A 8 20.49 15.49 4.82
C LYS A 8 20.49 14.01 4.44
N THR A 9 19.33 13.49 3.98
CA THR A 9 19.21 12.12 3.48
C THR A 9 20.06 11.90 2.23
N ALA A 10 19.99 12.82 1.25
CA ALA A 10 20.83 12.74 0.06
C ALA A 10 22.33 12.68 0.41
N ASN A 11 22.80 13.56 1.26
CA ASN A 11 24.21 13.57 1.71
C ASN A 11 24.59 12.27 2.42
N ARG A 12 23.68 11.70 3.25
CA ARG A 12 23.95 10.43 3.94
C ARG A 12 24.05 9.25 2.98
N ILE A 13 23.19 9.21 1.96
CA ILE A 13 23.22 8.18 0.92
C ILE A 13 24.51 8.31 0.08
N LEU A 14 24.87 9.53 -0.35
CA LEU A 14 26.13 9.76 -1.07
C LEU A 14 27.35 9.29 -0.27
N LYS A 15 27.38 9.58 1.03
CA LYS A 15 28.44 9.11 1.92
C LYS A 15 28.47 7.57 2.00
N ALA A 16 27.30 6.90 2.07
CA ALA A 16 27.24 5.45 2.08
C ALA A 16 27.81 4.85 0.76
N ILE A 17 27.49 5.46 -0.39
CA ILE A 17 28.02 5.06 -1.69
C ILE A 17 29.56 5.23 -1.72
N GLU A 18 30.07 6.39 -1.29
CA GLU A 18 31.50 6.69 -1.25
C GLU A 18 32.29 5.70 -0.36
N LEU A 19 31.73 5.36 0.81
CA LEU A 19 32.34 4.46 1.77
C LEU A 19 32.03 2.97 1.50
N LYS A 20 31.27 2.68 0.43
CA LYS A 20 30.81 1.32 0.09
C LYS A 20 30.11 0.61 1.23
N GLU A 21 29.32 1.35 2.01
CA GLU A 21 28.51 0.80 3.07
C GLU A 21 27.43 -0.10 2.51
N LYS A 22 27.01 -1.11 3.27
CA LYS A 22 25.84 -1.91 2.91
C LYS A 22 24.59 -1.04 2.97
N ILE A 23 23.77 -1.05 1.92
CA ILE A 23 22.51 -0.31 1.84
C ILE A 23 21.38 -1.32 1.70
N ILE A 24 20.38 -1.22 2.56
CA ILE A 24 19.17 -2.02 2.54
C ILE A 24 18.01 -1.09 2.20
N LEU A 25 17.21 -1.47 1.22
CA LEU A 25 15.96 -0.79 0.87
C LEU A 25 14.78 -1.62 1.35
N PHE A 26 13.96 -1.02 2.18
CA PHE A 26 12.73 -1.61 2.71
C PHE A 26 11.54 -0.80 2.22
N GLY A 27 10.55 -1.42 1.59
CA GLY A 27 9.36 -0.73 1.08
C GLY A 27 8.08 -1.42 1.46
N ASP A 28 6.96 -0.68 1.47
CA ASP A 28 5.66 -1.34 1.46
C ASP A 28 5.46 -2.12 0.17
N SER A 29 4.61 -3.13 0.21
CA SER A 29 4.44 -4.11 -0.86
C SER A 29 3.47 -3.67 -1.97
N ASP A 30 2.87 -2.51 -1.84
CA ASP A 30 1.98 -1.95 -2.85
C ASP A 30 2.75 -1.25 -4.00
N LEU A 31 2.03 -0.54 -4.86
CA LEU A 31 2.65 0.11 -6.02
C LEU A 31 3.49 1.32 -5.62
N ASP A 32 3.11 2.08 -4.58
CA ASP A 32 3.87 3.25 -4.15
C ASP A 32 5.19 2.84 -3.48
N GLY A 33 5.15 1.93 -2.53
CA GLY A 33 6.36 1.39 -1.91
C GLY A 33 7.26 0.67 -2.91
N ALA A 34 6.69 -0.16 -3.80
CA ALA A 34 7.48 -0.87 -4.82
C ALA A 34 8.20 0.08 -5.80
N THR A 35 7.51 1.10 -6.31
CA THR A 35 8.11 2.09 -7.22
C THR A 35 9.10 3.00 -6.52
N SER A 36 8.86 3.35 -5.26
CA SER A 36 9.80 4.07 -4.40
C SER A 36 11.13 3.33 -4.27
N VAL A 37 11.06 2.02 -4.00
CA VAL A 37 12.27 1.17 -3.93
C VAL A 37 12.98 1.11 -5.28
N ILE A 38 12.25 0.95 -6.40
CA ILE A 38 12.84 0.89 -7.75
C ILE A 38 13.58 2.19 -8.06
N VAL A 39 12.93 3.35 -7.88
CA VAL A 39 13.52 4.65 -8.21
C VAL A 39 14.75 4.94 -7.35
N LEU A 40 14.71 4.68 -6.05
CA LEU A 40 15.88 4.90 -5.20
C LEU A 40 17.01 3.92 -5.51
N LYS A 41 16.69 2.65 -5.77
CA LYS A 41 17.69 1.64 -6.18
C LYS A 41 18.40 2.07 -7.48
N GLU A 42 17.63 2.38 -8.51
CA GLU A 42 18.20 2.85 -9.80
C GLU A 42 19.00 4.16 -9.63
N THR A 43 18.57 5.05 -8.74
CA THR A 43 19.33 6.27 -8.41
C THR A 43 20.69 5.93 -7.80
N ILE A 44 20.73 5.05 -6.80
CA ILE A 44 21.98 4.61 -6.15
C ILE A 44 22.90 3.93 -7.15
N GLU A 45 22.39 3.04 -7.99
CA GLU A 45 23.15 2.32 -9.02
C GLU A 45 23.71 3.27 -10.09
N ASN A 46 22.95 4.28 -10.53
CA ASN A 46 23.43 5.31 -11.46
C ASN A 46 24.54 6.20 -10.86
N LEU A 47 24.63 6.27 -9.53
CA LEU A 47 25.71 6.96 -8.81
C LEU A 47 26.93 6.04 -8.55
N GLY A 48 26.91 4.80 -9.00
CA GLY A 48 27.96 3.81 -8.79
C GLY A 48 27.90 3.11 -7.41
N GLY A 49 26.79 3.26 -6.69
CA GLY A 49 26.53 2.52 -5.45
C GLY A 49 25.95 1.14 -5.71
N GLU A 50 25.87 0.32 -4.66
CA GLU A 50 25.27 -1.02 -4.69
C GLU A 50 24.23 -1.15 -3.58
N VAL A 51 23.04 -1.68 -3.92
CA VAL A 51 22.02 -2.03 -2.95
C VAL A 51 22.21 -3.49 -2.53
N THR A 52 22.54 -3.70 -1.26
CA THR A 52 22.87 -5.02 -0.70
C THR A 52 21.65 -5.93 -0.59
N ALA A 53 20.49 -5.36 -0.24
CA ALA A 53 19.24 -6.09 -0.14
C ALA A 53 18.04 -5.17 -0.38
N VAL A 54 16.99 -5.76 -0.97
CA VAL A 54 15.65 -5.19 -1.04
C VAL A 54 14.71 -6.08 -0.26
N TYR A 55 13.83 -5.50 0.54
CA TYR A 55 12.87 -6.25 1.34
C TYR A 55 11.49 -5.61 1.27
N PHE A 56 10.49 -6.45 1.16
CA PHE A 56 9.08 -6.10 1.28
C PHE A 56 8.42 -7.05 2.27
N PRO A 57 7.69 -6.55 3.27
CA PRO A 57 6.94 -7.41 4.17
C PRO A 57 5.85 -8.13 3.41
N ASP A 58 5.73 -9.43 3.64
CA ASP A 58 4.64 -10.19 3.06
C ASP A 58 3.34 -10.01 3.85
N ARG A 59 2.27 -10.64 3.36
CA ARG A 59 0.95 -10.53 3.96
C ARG A 59 0.88 -11.04 5.41
N GLU A 60 1.65 -12.09 5.75
CA GLU A 60 1.66 -12.68 7.09
C GLU A 60 2.44 -11.82 8.07
N GLU A 61 3.41 -11.09 7.55
CA GLU A 61 4.23 -10.14 8.31
C GLU A 61 3.47 -8.86 8.65
N GLY A 62 2.45 -8.50 7.87
CA GLY A 62 1.67 -7.29 8.05
C GLY A 62 2.32 -6.05 7.41
N TYR A 63 1.78 -4.87 7.74
CA TYR A 63 2.26 -3.60 7.22
C TYR A 63 3.43 -3.07 8.04
N GLY A 64 4.41 -2.48 7.35
CA GLY A 64 5.52 -1.77 7.96
C GLY A 64 6.68 -2.64 8.44
N ILE A 65 7.64 -2.03 9.12
CA ILE A 65 8.80 -2.71 9.68
C ILE A 65 8.32 -3.66 10.80
N ASN A 66 8.79 -4.90 10.79
CA ASN A 66 8.39 -5.91 11.76
C ASN A 66 9.59 -6.77 12.22
N THR A 67 9.44 -7.46 13.34
CA THR A 67 10.48 -8.27 13.97
C THR A 67 10.98 -9.41 13.06
N LYS A 68 10.09 -10.01 12.25
CA LYS A 68 10.48 -11.08 11.31
C LYS A 68 11.39 -10.53 10.21
N ALA A 69 11.03 -9.38 9.62
CA ALA A 69 11.85 -8.68 8.65
C ALA A 69 13.24 -8.33 9.22
N LEU A 70 13.27 -7.75 10.43
CA LEU A 70 14.53 -7.42 11.11
C LEU A 70 15.38 -8.67 11.36
N SER A 71 14.77 -9.77 11.77
CA SER A 71 15.46 -11.05 11.95
C SER A 71 16.08 -11.58 10.65
N ASN A 72 15.38 -11.42 9.52
CA ASN A 72 15.89 -11.83 8.20
C ASN A 72 17.05 -10.94 7.74
N LEU A 73 17.01 -9.65 8.07
CA LEU A 73 17.95 -8.64 7.61
C LEU A 73 19.18 -8.48 8.53
N LYS A 74 19.15 -8.92 9.80
CA LYS A 74 20.25 -8.77 10.79
C LYS A 74 21.60 -9.26 10.29
N LYS A 75 21.65 -10.22 9.38
CA LYS A 75 22.90 -10.74 8.78
C LYS A 75 23.66 -9.70 7.95
N TYR A 76 22.99 -8.60 7.58
CA TYR A 76 23.60 -7.51 6.83
C TYR A 76 24.13 -6.39 7.71
N ALA A 77 23.77 -6.36 9.00
CA ALA A 77 24.26 -5.33 9.94
C ALA A 77 25.80 -5.41 10.13
N PRO A 78 26.48 -4.28 10.29
CA PRO A 78 25.95 -2.92 10.22
C PRO A 78 25.64 -2.49 8.78
N ALA A 79 24.57 -1.70 8.60
CA ALA A 79 24.12 -1.22 7.27
C ALA A 79 23.28 0.06 7.39
N LEU A 80 23.22 0.83 6.31
CA LEU A 80 22.23 1.88 6.14
C LEU A 80 20.91 1.24 5.73
N PHE A 81 19.89 1.37 6.58
CA PHE A 81 18.55 0.83 6.38
C PHE A 81 17.59 1.97 6.01
N ILE A 82 17.06 1.96 4.79
CA ILE A 82 16.15 2.99 4.29
C ILE A 82 14.76 2.40 4.14
N SER A 83 13.82 2.86 4.98
CA SER A 83 12.40 2.52 4.91
C SER A 83 11.67 3.53 4.03
N MET A 84 10.81 3.06 3.14
CA MET A 84 10.04 3.85 2.20
C MET A 84 8.58 3.45 2.23
N ASP A 85 7.67 4.44 2.25
CA ASP A 85 6.23 4.26 2.27
C ASP A 85 5.72 3.51 3.51
N CYS A 86 6.53 3.48 4.54
CA CYS A 86 6.25 2.95 5.86
C CYS A 86 7.37 3.32 6.84
N GLY A 87 7.09 3.16 8.12
CA GLY A 87 8.09 3.37 9.16
C GLY A 87 7.74 4.48 10.14
N ILE A 88 6.93 5.47 9.73
CA ILE A 88 6.60 6.62 10.57
C ILE A 88 5.94 6.23 11.91
N SER A 89 5.23 5.10 11.94
CA SER A 89 4.55 4.58 13.14
C SER A 89 5.27 3.39 13.80
N ASN A 90 6.44 2.98 13.28
CA ASN A 90 7.18 1.79 13.75
C ASN A 90 8.19 2.12 14.84
N PHE A 91 7.74 2.63 15.99
CA PHE A 91 8.63 3.11 17.08
C PHE A 91 9.52 2.01 17.66
N LYS A 92 8.92 0.88 18.04
CA LYS A 92 9.63 -0.24 18.69
C LYS A 92 10.56 -0.97 17.73
N GLU A 93 10.11 -1.16 16.51
CA GLU A 93 10.85 -1.86 15.45
C GLU A 93 12.09 -1.06 15.04
N ILE A 94 11.98 0.28 14.96
CA ILE A 94 13.13 1.15 14.67
C ILE A 94 14.13 1.16 15.84
N GLU A 95 13.67 1.15 17.09
CA GLU A 95 14.58 0.97 18.24
C GLU A 95 15.30 -0.38 18.21
N GLU A 96 14.59 -1.45 17.80
CA GLU A 96 15.19 -2.78 17.63
C GLU A 96 16.20 -2.78 16.47
N ALA A 97 15.87 -2.18 15.33
CA ALA A 97 16.80 -2.03 14.20
C ALA A 97 18.09 -1.29 14.60
N ASN A 98 17.98 -0.20 15.36
CA ASN A 98 19.13 0.54 15.88
C ASN A 98 20.00 -0.35 16.79
N LYS A 99 19.39 -1.16 17.68
CA LYS A 99 20.11 -2.11 18.54
C LYS A 99 20.82 -3.22 17.76
N LEU A 100 20.28 -3.60 16.60
CA LEU A 100 20.91 -4.56 15.69
C LEU A 100 22.09 -3.97 14.90
N GLY A 101 22.32 -2.66 14.98
CA GLY A 101 23.42 -1.96 14.32
C GLY A 101 23.03 -1.36 12.96
N PHE A 102 21.75 -1.22 12.67
CA PHE A 102 21.29 -0.47 11.50
C PHE A 102 21.25 1.03 11.80
N GLU A 103 21.68 1.84 10.85
CA GLU A 103 21.37 3.27 10.82
C GLU A 103 20.10 3.45 9.99
N VAL A 104 18.99 3.84 10.63
CA VAL A 104 17.67 3.87 10.01
C VAL A 104 17.36 5.24 9.44
N ILE A 105 16.95 5.29 8.18
CA ILE A 105 16.30 6.45 7.53
C ILE A 105 14.87 6.05 7.21
N VAL A 106 13.92 6.89 7.61
CA VAL A 106 12.50 6.75 7.25
C VAL A 106 12.13 7.81 6.22
N ILE A 107 11.58 7.39 5.10
CA ILE A 107 11.00 8.27 4.08
C ILE A 107 9.54 7.85 3.93
N ASP A 108 8.63 8.69 4.39
CA ASP A 108 7.21 8.34 4.52
C ASP A 108 6.33 9.54 4.19
N HIS A 109 5.04 9.32 3.98
CA HIS A 109 4.06 10.36 3.67
C HIS A 109 2.76 10.19 4.49
N HIS A 110 2.70 9.18 5.35
CA HIS A 110 1.53 8.90 6.18
C HIS A 110 1.37 9.92 7.31
N GLU A 111 0.16 9.97 7.91
CA GLU A 111 -0.12 10.88 9.02
C GLU A 111 0.71 10.54 10.27
N ILE A 112 1.30 11.57 10.86
CA ILE A 112 2.04 11.45 12.12
C ILE A 112 1.06 11.66 13.26
N LEU A 113 0.69 10.57 13.95
CA LEU A 113 -0.37 10.60 14.97
C LEU A 113 0.10 11.15 16.32
N ASP A 114 1.37 11.00 16.66
CA ASP A 114 1.92 11.39 17.96
C ASP A 114 3.29 12.06 17.79
N LYS A 115 4.30 11.29 17.43
CA LYS A 115 5.69 11.74 17.27
C LYS A 115 6.35 11.01 16.11
N VAL A 116 7.54 11.45 15.72
CA VAL A 116 8.37 10.70 14.77
C VAL A 116 9.18 9.61 15.51
N PRO A 117 9.49 8.48 14.86
CA PRO A 117 10.29 7.41 15.43
C PRO A 117 11.76 7.83 15.66
N ALA A 118 12.48 7.08 16.48
CA ALA A 118 13.91 7.31 16.80
C ALA A 118 14.84 6.83 15.65
N ALA A 119 14.51 7.18 14.40
CA ALA A 119 15.37 6.99 13.25
C ALA A 119 16.46 8.08 13.19
N SER A 120 17.59 7.78 12.55
CA SER A 120 18.68 8.75 12.35
C SER A 120 18.26 9.96 11.53
N ILE A 121 17.37 9.72 10.54
CA ILE A 121 16.75 10.76 9.71
C ILE A 121 15.31 10.35 9.41
N VAL A 122 14.40 11.31 9.52
CA VAL A 122 13.00 11.16 9.07
C VAL A 122 12.73 12.22 8.01
N VAL A 123 12.21 11.79 6.87
CA VAL A 123 11.72 12.63 5.77
C VAL A 123 10.23 12.36 5.62
N ASP A 124 9.43 13.30 6.04
CA ASP A 124 7.99 13.30 5.87
C ASP A 124 7.54 14.75 5.79
N PRO A 125 6.87 15.18 4.72
CA PRO A 125 6.40 16.57 4.58
C PRO A 125 5.44 17.01 5.69
N LYS A 126 4.80 16.06 6.38
CA LYS A 126 3.84 16.32 7.47
C LYS A 126 4.51 16.42 8.84
N GLN A 127 5.85 16.18 8.94
CA GLN A 127 6.56 16.25 10.22
C GLN A 127 6.60 17.68 10.77
N GLU A 128 6.61 17.82 12.08
CA GLU A 128 6.72 19.09 12.76
C GLU A 128 7.97 19.86 12.32
N GLY A 129 7.82 21.16 12.02
CA GLY A 129 8.91 22.04 11.55
C GLY A 129 9.34 21.75 10.11
N ASP A 130 8.50 21.09 9.29
CA ASP A 130 8.65 21.06 7.85
C ASP A 130 7.88 22.24 7.24
N ASP A 131 8.61 23.18 6.62
CA ASP A 131 8.05 24.40 6.00
C ASP A 131 7.75 24.22 4.49
N TYR A 132 7.90 23.00 3.95
CA TYR A 132 7.59 22.75 2.55
C TYR A 132 6.07 22.91 2.31
N PRO A 133 5.64 23.71 1.34
CA PRO A 133 4.23 24.10 1.23
C PRO A 133 3.31 22.96 0.78
N PHE A 134 3.82 21.97 0.06
CA PHE A 134 3.05 20.85 -0.45
C PHE A 134 3.24 19.61 0.43
N LYS A 135 2.16 19.09 1.00
CA LYS A 135 2.18 18.03 2.02
C LYS A 135 1.62 16.68 1.55
N VAL A 136 0.91 16.66 0.43
CA VAL A 136 0.08 15.52 -0.01
C VAL A 136 0.74 14.73 -1.15
N PHE A 137 2.04 14.48 -1.02
CA PHE A 137 2.73 13.55 -1.93
C PHE A 137 2.30 12.10 -1.67
N ALA A 138 2.33 11.25 -2.70
CA ALA A 138 2.64 9.84 -2.54
C ALA A 138 4.13 9.68 -2.19
N ASN A 139 4.54 8.58 -1.60
CA ASN A 139 5.93 8.39 -1.19
C ASN A 139 6.89 8.46 -2.39
N ILE A 140 6.50 7.91 -3.52
CA ILE A 140 7.28 8.01 -4.78
C ILE A 140 7.56 9.46 -5.19
N GLY A 141 6.64 10.38 -4.93
CA GLY A 141 6.85 11.81 -5.19
C GLY A 141 8.00 12.40 -4.37
N ILE A 142 8.13 11.98 -3.12
CA ILE A 142 9.25 12.35 -2.22
C ILE A 142 10.54 11.71 -2.73
N ILE A 143 10.51 10.44 -3.10
CA ILE A 143 11.66 9.70 -3.64
C ILE A 143 12.11 10.29 -4.98
N TYR A 144 11.20 10.67 -5.87
CA TYR A 144 11.53 11.35 -7.11
C TYR A 144 12.28 12.67 -6.85
N ARG A 145 11.86 13.44 -5.85
CA ARG A 145 12.56 14.66 -5.44
C ARG A 145 13.94 14.36 -4.86
N LEU A 146 14.04 13.33 -4.02
CA LEU A 146 15.31 12.87 -3.47
C LEU A 146 16.27 12.43 -4.58
N SER A 147 15.79 11.68 -5.57
CA SER A 147 16.59 11.24 -6.71
C SER A 147 17.14 12.42 -7.53
N LYS A 148 16.34 13.48 -7.72
CA LYS A 148 16.81 14.71 -8.36
C LYS A 148 17.92 15.41 -7.58
N VAL A 149 17.81 15.45 -6.24
CA VAL A 149 18.87 16.03 -5.40
C VAL A 149 20.14 15.17 -5.45
N LEU A 150 20.00 13.85 -5.43
CA LEU A 150 21.12 12.91 -5.50
C LEU A 150 21.88 12.97 -6.84
N LEU A 151 21.14 12.96 -7.93
CA LEU A 151 21.72 12.91 -9.29
C LEU A 151 22.21 14.27 -9.77
N GLY A 152 21.54 15.36 -9.37
CA GLY A 152 21.87 16.71 -9.84
C GLY A 152 21.94 16.74 -11.37
N ASP A 153 23.06 17.27 -11.91
CA ASP A 153 23.31 17.39 -13.36
C ASP A 153 23.53 16.02 -14.06
N LYS A 154 23.65 14.92 -13.32
CA LYS A 154 23.78 13.57 -13.89
C LYS A 154 22.43 12.97 -14.33
N THR A 155 21.32 13.67 -14.10
CA THR A 155 20.00 13.22 -14.51
C THR A 155 19.84 13.30 -16.03
N SER A 156 19.89 12.17 -16.72
CA SER A 156 19.55 12.13 -18.15
C SER A 156 18.04 12.29 -18.37
N GLU A 157 17.63 12.82 -19.52
CA GLU A 157 16.21 12.92 -19.88
C GLU A 157 15.51 11.54 -19.88
N ASN A 158 16.21 10.49 -20.30
CA ASN A 158 15.66 9.14 -20.26
C ASN A 158 15.40 8.66 -18.83
N LEU A 159 16.32 8.92 -17.90
CA LEU A 159 16.16 8.54 -16.50
C LEU A 159 15.01 9.33 -15.84
N LYS A 160 14.93 10.63 -16.13
CA LYS A 160 13.84 11.49 -15.69
C LYS A 160 12.48 10.95 -16.15
N ARG A 161 12.36 10.61 -17.46
CA ARG A 161 11.12 10.03 -18.03
C ARG A 161 10.73 8.74 -17.32
N ASN A 162 11.68 7.83 -17.12
CA ASN A 162 11.47 6.57 -16.42
C ASN A 162 10.94 6.75 -14.99
N PHE A 163 11.49 7.70 -14.26
CA PHE A 163 11.06 7.96 -12.88
C PHE A 163 9.68 8.62 -12.85
N LEU A 164 9.39 9.51 -13.81
CA LEU A 164 8.07 10.14 -13.91
C LEU A 164 6.96 9.16 -14.32
N GLU A 165 7.24 8.17 -15.18
CA GLU A 165 6.30 7.09 -15.49
C GLU A 165 5.84 6.37 -14.21
N LEU A 166 6.80 5.95 -13.38
CA LEU A 166 6.53 5.26 -12.12
C LEU A 166 5.84 6.19 -11.11
N THR A 167 6.28 7.46 -11.05
CA THR A 167 5.68 8.46 -10.16
C THR A 167 4.21 8.69 -10.51
N ALA A 168 3.87 8.79 -11.81
CA ALA A 168 2.49 8.97 -12.25
C ALA A 168 1.61 7.77 -11.86
N MET A 169 2.08 6.55 -12.17
CA MET A 169 1.33 5.33 -11.84
C MET A 169 1.07 5.21 -10.34
N ALA A 170 2.09 5.39 -9.52
CA ALA A 170 1.97 5.19 -8.08
C ALA A 170 1.16 6.31 -7.40
N THR A 171 1.36 7.58 -7.78
CA THR A 171 0.55 8.69 -7.25
C THR A 171 -0.94 8.51 -7.52
N ILE A 172 -1.30 7.96 -8.71
CA ILE A 172 -2.69 7.62 -9.04
C ILE A 172 -3.16 6.41 -8.23
N ALA A 173 -2.32 5.40 -8.04
CA ALA A 173 -2.67 4.19 -7.31
C ALA A 173 -2.95 4.46 -5.83
N ASP A 174 -2.14 5.33 -5.23
CA ASP A 174 -2.27 5.76 -3.84
C ASP A 174 -3.36 6.83 -3.63
N MET A 175 -4.10 7.17 -4.71
CA MET A 175 -5.23 8.09 -4.70
C MET A 175 -4.89 9.49 -4.16
N MET A 176 -3.65 9.94 -4.29
CA MET A 176 -3.23 11.26 -3.84
C MET A 176 -3.92 12.37 -4.66
N PRO A 177 -4.23 13.53 -4.01
CA PRO A 177 -4.82 14.66 -4.69
C PRO A 177 -3.98 15.12 -5.89
N LEU A 178 -4.60 15.16 -7.09
CA LEU A 178 -3.94 15.61 -8.33
C LEU A 178 -3.98 17.13 -8.45
N ILE A 179 -3.30 17.79 -7.52
CA ILE A 179 -3.12 19.25 -7.46
C ILE A 179 -1.64 19.59 -7.47
N ASP A 180 -1.30 20.84 -7.77
CA ASP A 180 0.03 21.42 -7.70
C ASP A 180 1.14 20.51 -8.26
N GLU A 181 2.00 19.99 -7.40
CA GLU A 181 3.15 19.18 -7.80
C GLU A 181 2.77 17.79 -8.26
N ASN A 182 1.82 17.14 -7.58
CA ASN A 182 1.30 15.84 -8.00
C ASN A 182 0.72 15.93 -9.41
N LYS A 183 -0.08 16.99 -9.68
CA LYS A 183 -0.65 17.21 -11.02
C LYS A 183 0.45 17.28 -12.08
N LYS A 184 1.49 18.09 -11.84
CA LYS A 184 2.60 18.28 -12.80
C LYS A 184 3.33 16.96 -13.06
N MET A 185 3.69 16.22 -12.00
CA MET A 185 4.40 14.95 -12.13
C MET A 185 3.55 13.90 -12.84
N VAL A 186 2.26 13.83 -12.51
CA VAL A 186 1.34 12.88 -13.13
C VAL A 186 1.08 13.20 -14.59
N GLU A 187 0.80 14.47 -14.95
CA GLU A 187 0.60 14.87 -16.35
C GLU A 187 1.84 14.60 -17.20
N GLU A 188 3.02 14.93 -16.71
CA GLU A 188 4.29 14.66 -17.41
C GLU A 188 4.55 13.15 -17.54
N GLY A 189 4.39 12.39 -16.46
CA GLY A 189 4.63 10.95 -16.45
C GLY A 189 3.65 10.15 -17.30
N LEU A 190 2.36 10.52 -17.31
CA LEU A 190 1.35 9.92 -18.19
C LEU A 190 1.75 10.04 -19.67
N GLY A 191 2.32 11.19 -20.07
CA GLY A 191 2.78 11.41 -21.44
C GLY A 191 3.87 10.46 -21.92
N TYR A 192 4.55 9.77 -21.01
CA TYR A 192 5.65 8.84 -21.35
C TYR A 192 5.21 7.37 -21.34
N LEU A 193 4.15 6.99 -20.65
CA LEU A 193 3.75 5.59 -20.40
C LEU A 193 3.55 4.77 -21.69
N GLU A 194 2.93 5.34 -22.72
CA GLU A 194 2.69 4.62 -23.99
C GLU A 194 3.97 4.37 -24.79
N THR A 195 5.04 5.10 -24.51
CA THR A 195 6.36 4.97 -25.15
C THR A 195 7.42 4.48 -24.18
N SER A 196 7.01 3.87 -23.06
CA SER A 196 7.92 3.37 -22.05
C SER A 196 8.86 2.31 -22.62
N TRP A 197 10.10 2.32 -22.20
CA TRP A 197 11.06 1.27 -22.52
C TRP A 197 11.00 0.10 -21.56
N ARG A 198 10.30 0.24 -20.42
CA ARG A 198 10.15 -0.82 -19.41
C ARG A 198 9.26 -1.96 -19.92
N PRO A 199 9.80 -3.20 -20.06
CA PRO A 199 8.99 -4.33 -20.52
C PRO A 199 7.71 -4.54 -19.70
N GLY A 200 7.76 -4.31 -18.36
CA GLY A 200 6.59 -4.42 -17.51
C GLY A 200 5.48 -3.43 -17.87
N ILE A 201 5.82 -2.17 -18.14
CA ILE A 201 4.86 -1.15 -18.59
C ILE A 201 4.37 -1.47 -20.00
N GLN A 202 5.27 -1.86 -20.92
CA GLN A 202 4.88 -2.26 -22.28
C GLN A 202 3.88 -3.42 -22.26
N ALA A 203 4.11 -4.44 -21.44
CA ALA A 203 3.21 -5.58 -21.31
C ALA A 203 1.84 -5.18 -20.76
N LEU A 204 1.78 -4.31 -19.74
CA LEU A 204 0.53 -3.76 -19.21
C LEU A 204 -0.23 -2.96 -20.28
N PHE A 205 0.46 -2.07 -20.98
CA PHE A 205 -0.13 -1.23 -22.04
C PHE A 205 -0.45 -2.02 -23.30
N GLY A 206 0.12 -3.19 -23.48
CA GLY A 206 -0.21 -4.15 -24.54
C GLY A 206 -1.56 -4.85 -24.38
N LEU A 207 -2.20 -4.78 -23.20
CA LEU A 207 -3.49 -5.43 -22.93
C LEU A 207 -4.63 -4.80 -23.78
N GLU A 208 -5.15 -5.59 -24.73
CA GLU A 208 -6.19 -5.15 -25.68
C GLU A 208 -7.45 -4.60 -24.98
N ASN A 209 -7.87 -5.23 -23.89
CA ASN A 209 -9.11 -4.88 -23.17
C ASN A 209 -9.11 -3.45 -22.60
N PHE A 210 -7.98 -2.79 -22.55
CA PHE A 210 -7.86 -1.44 -21.96
C PHE A 210 -7.46 -0.37 -23.00
N LYS A 211 -7.12 -0.75 -24.23
CA LYS A 211 -6.64 0.17 -25.27
C LYS A 211 -7.63 1.27 -25.66
N SER A 212 -8.93 0.98 -25.58
CA SER A 212 -9.99 1.94 -25.93
C SER A 212 -10.31 2.96 -24.84
N LEU A 213 -9.75 2.79 -23.64
CA LEU A 213 -10.00 3.70 -22.52
C LEU A 213 -9.17 4.97 -22.64
N PRO A 214 -9.67 6.12 -22.15
CA PRO A 214 -8.85 7.31 -21.92
C PRO A 214 -7.64 6.98 -21.07
N LEU A 215 -6.50 7.60 -21.33
CA LEU A 215 -5.20 7.24 -20.72
C LEU A 215 -5.25 7.15 -19.19
N PHE A 216 -5.83 8.15 -18.54
CA PHE A 216 -5.95 8.16 -17.07
C PHE A 216 -6.77 6.97 -16.56
N GLU A 217 -7.94 6.72 -17.16
CA GLU A 217 -8.79 5.59 -16.78
C GLU A 217 -8.10 4.24 -17.05
N ARG A 218 -7.35 4.15 -18.14
CA ARG A 218 -6.52 2.99 -18.47
C ARG A 218 -5.49 2.74 -17.38
N VAL A 219 -4.75 3.77 -16.93
CA VAL A 219 -3.80 3.64 -15.83
C VAL A 219 -4.47 3.20 -14.53
N CYS A 220 -5.63 3.75 -14.18
CA CYS A 220 -6.39 3.30 -13.01
C CYS A 220 -6.73 1.79 -13.08
N LYS A 221 -7.14 1.31 -14.27
CA LYS A 221 -7.44 -0.13 -14.48
C LYS A 221 -6.18 -0.99 -14.41
N LEU A 222 -5.07 -0.57 -15.02
CA LEU A 222 -3.79 -1.26 -14.98
C LEU A 222 -3.24 -1.33 -13.54
N ASN A 223 -3.31 -0.23 -12.79
CA ASN A 223 -2.91 -0.19 -11.39
C ASN A 223 -3.71 -1.20 -10.55
N SER A 224 -5.00 -1.39 -10.85
CA SER A 224 -5.83 -2.37 -10.15
C SER A 224 -5.36 -3.82 -10.35
N LEU A 225 -4.67 -4.13 -11.46
CA LEU A 225 -4.06 -5.44 -11.69
C LEU A 225 -2.83 -5.63 -10.80
N LEU A 226 -2.07 -4.56 -10.55
CA LEU A 226 -0.87 -4.60 -9.72
C LEU A 226 -1.18 -4.70 -8.22
N ASN A 227 -2.40 -4.36 -7.82
CA ASN A 227 -2.85 -4.49 -6.43
C ASN A 227 -3.29 -5.93 -6.06
N ILE A 228 -2.60 -6.91 -6.63
CA ILE A 228 -2.73 -8.33 -6.29
C ILE A 228 -1.59 -8.66 -5.33
N ARG A 229 -1.94 -9.13 -4.13
CA ARG A 229 -0.97 -9.55 -3.13
C ARG A 229 -0.42 -10.95 -3.44
N ASP A 230 0.39 -11.03 -4.48
CA ASP A 230 1.18 -12.22 -4.83
C ASP A 230 2.67 -11.92 -4.63
N PHE A 231 3.34 -12.82 -3.91
CA PHE A 231 4.76 -12.75 -3.60
C PHE A 231 5.47 -13.95 -4.21
N LYS A 232 6.60 -13.69 -4.83
CA LYS A 232 7.52 -14.73 -5.28
C LYS A 232 8.94 -14.33 -4.89
N ASN A 233 9.65 -15.19 -4.19
CA ASN A 233 10.98 -14.89 -3.65
C ASN A 233 11.00 -13.63 -2.77
N ASN A 234 9.97 -13.44 -1.95
CA ASN A 234 9.75 -12.26 -1.09
C ASN A 234 9.67 -10.92 -1.85
N LEU A 235 9.31 -10.95 -3.13
CA LEU A 235 9.13 -9.75 -3.95
C LEU A 235 7.67 -9.65 -4.41
N PRO A 236 6.99 -8.51 -4.19
CA PRO A 236 5.62 -8.29 -4.61
C PRO A 236 5.51 -8.13 -6.14
N VAL A 237 4.32 -8.41 -6.67
CA VAL A 237 4.02 -8.30 -8.10
C VAL A 237 4.44 -6.98 -8.73
N PRO A 238 4.09 -5.79 -8.16
CA PRO A 238 4.47 -4.53 -8.79
C PRO A 238 5.99 -4.44 -8.99
N TYR A 239 6.76 -4.78 -7.96
CA TYR A 239 8.22 -4.75 -8.06
C TYR A 239 8.74 -5.71 -9.13
N ARG A 240 8.33 -7.00 -9.09
CA ARG A 240 8.76 -8.02 -10.06
C ARG A 240 8.47 -7.63 -11.51
N LEU A 241 7.27 -7.11 -11.77
CA LEU A 241 6.89 -6.73 -13.12
C LEU A 241 7.66 -5.50 -13.62
N LEU A 242 7.82 -4.49 -12.78
CA LEU A 242 8.43 -3.22 -13.18
C LEU A 242 9.95 -3.29 -13.32
N ILE A 243 10.64 -4.26 -12.67
CA ILE A 243 12.07 -4.50 -12.87
C ILE A 243 12.36 -5.54 -13.97
N CYS A 244 11.33 -6.16 -14.54
CA CYS A 244 11.51 -7.19 -15.56
C CYS A 244 12.23 -6.60 -16.79
N SER A 245 13.32 -7.24 -17.20
CA SER A 245 14.13 -6.84 -18.36
C SER A 245 13.75 -7.52 -19.67
N ASN A 246 12.85 -8.50 -19.61
CA ASN A 246 12.44 -9.32 -20.75
C ASN A 246 10.95 -9.16 -21.02
N ILE A 247 10.60 -8.72 -22.24
CA ILE A 247 9.19 -8.50 -22.63
C ILE A 247 8.33 -9.76 -22.56
N LYS A 248 8.86 -10.93 -22.97
CA LYS A 248 8.09 -12.18 -22.92
C LYS A 248 7.77 -12.63 -21.49
N GLU A 249 8.70 -12.40 -20.56
CA GLU A 249 8.49 -12.68 -19.15
C GLU A 249 7.47 -11.68 -18.55
N ALA A 250 7.57 -10.41 -18.89
CA ALA A 250 6.63 -9.38 -18.48
C ALA A 250 5.21 -9.68 -19.00
N GLU A 251 5.05 -10.06 -20.26
CA GLU A 251 3.77 -10.46 -20.86
C GLU A 251 3.19 -11.70 -20.16
N LYS A 252 4.01 -12.69 -19.86
CA LYS A 252 3.57 -13.88 -19.12
C LYS A 252 3.05 -13.50 -17.73
N LEU A 253 3.80 -12.69 -16.97
CA LEU A 253 3.40 -12.23 -15.65
C LEU A 253 2.14 -11.39 -15.71
N THR A 254 2.03 -10.47 -16.66
CA THR A 254 0.84 -9.64 -16.89
C THR A 254 -0.40 -10.49 -17.19
N ASN A 255 -0.26 -11.54 -18.03
CA ASN A 255 -1.36 -12.45 -18.33
C ASN A 255 -1.79 -13.29 -17.11
N GLU A 256 -0.85 -13.68 -16.24
CA GLU A 256 -1.15 -14.33 -14.97
C GLU A 256 -1.96 -13.39 -14.07
N LEU A 257 -1.56 -12.13 -13.95
CA LEU A 257 -2.28 -11.11 -13.18
C LEU A 257 -3.70 -10.87 -13.68
N VAL A 258 -3.89 -10.82 -15.00
CA VAL A 258 -5.24 -10.68 -15.60
C VAL A 258 -6.12 -11.86 -15.20
N LYS A 259 -5.60 -13.10 -15.29
CA LYS A 259 -6.34 -14.31 -14.90
C LYS A 259 -6.72 -14.29 -13.42
N GLU A 260 -5.79 -13.93 -12.54
CA GLU A 260 -6.06 -13.84 -11.10
C GLU A 260 -7.06 -12.71 -10.78
N ASN A 261 -6.99 -11.57 -11.47
CA ASN A 261 -7.95 -10.49 -11.31
C ASN A 261 -9.36 -10.90 -11.75
N ILE A 262 -9.49 -11.65 -12.85
CA ILE A 262 -10.77 -12.21 -13.30
C ILE A 262 -11.35 -13.16 -12.25
N LYS A 263 -10.55 -14.07 -11.72
CA LYS A 263 -10.98 -14.98 -10.64
C LYS A 263 -11.44 -14.19 -9.40
N LYS A 264 -10.61 -13.22 -8.95
CA LYS A 264 -10.94 -12.38 -7.81
C LYS A 264 -12.26 -11.63 -8.01
N ARG A 265 -12.48 -11.04 -9.20
CA ARG A 265 -13.75 -10.36 -9.53
C ARG A 265 -14.94 -11.32 -9.55
N ALA A 266 -14.78 -12.52 -10.09
CA ALA A 266 -15.84 -13.54 -10.07
C ALA A 266 -16.19 -13.96 -8.64
N MET A 267 -15.18 -14.16 -7.77
CA MET A 267 -15.40 -14.46 -6.35
C MET A 267 -16.14 -13.31 -5.64
N ILE A 268 -15.70 -12.06 -5.85
CA ILE A 268 -16.37 -10.88 -5.28
C ILE A 268 -17.83 -10.82 -5.76
N GLY A 269 -18.08 -11.00 -7.06
CA GLY A 269 -19.42 -11.02 -7.63
C GLY A 269 -20.30 -12.12 -7.03
N GLY A 270 -19.76 -13.32 -6.87
CA GLY A 270 -20.46 -14.43 -6.22
C GLY A 270 -20.86 -14.12 -4.78
N ILE A 271 -19.95 -13.56 -3.98
CA ILE A 271 -20.26 -13.17 -2.59
C ILE A 271 -21.32 -12.04 -2.57
N ILE A 272 -21.23 -11.05 -3.46
CA ILE A 272 -22.22 -9.97 -3.55
C ILE A 272 -23.62 -10.53 -3.80
N GLU A 273 -23.79 -11.40 -4.80
CA GLU A 273 -25.09 -12.01 -5.13
C GLU A 273 -25.63 -12.85 -3.96
N GLU A 274 -24.76 -13.60 -3.29
CA GLU A 274 -25.16 -14.38 -2.10
C GLU A 274 -25.61 -13.46 -0.96
N VAL A 275 -24.89 -12.38 -0.67
CA VAL A 275 -25.27 -11.40 0.37
C VAL A 275 -26.60 -10.73 -0.01
N ARG A 276 -26.81 -10.34 -1.28
CA ARG A 276 -28.07 -9.77 -1.75
C ARG A 276 -29.26 -10.72 -1.53
N SER A 277 -29.08 -12.00 -1.85
CA SER A 277 -30.11 -13.02 -1.62
C SER A 277 -30.49 -13.11 -0.13
N ARG A 278 -29.49 -13.13 0.76
CA ARG A 278 -29.71 -13.20 2.22
C ARG A 278 -30.37 -11.92 2.78
N ILE A 279 -30.02 -10.74 2.23
CA ILE A 279 -30.69 -9.47 2.59
C ILE A 279 -32.17 -9.50 2.19
N ALA A 280 -32.50 -10.06 1.03
CA ALA A 280 -33.89 -10.17 0.58
C ALA A 280 -34.77 -11.04 1.49
N GLU A 281 -34.17 -11.98 2.22
CA GLU A 281 -34.87 -12.80 3.23
C GLU A 281 -35.17 -12.03 4.53
N ASN A 282 -34.38 -10.98 4.84
CA ASN A 282 -34.55 -10.15 6.04
C ASN A 282 -34.36 -8.64 5.77
N PRO A 283 -35.26 -8.04 4.99
CA PRO A 283 -35.07 -6.65 4.49
C PRO A 283 -35.22 -5.56 5.56
N PHE A 284 -35.81 -5.87 6.71
CA PHE A 284 -36.11 -4.90 7.77
C PHE A 284 -35.01 -4.75 8.83
N SER A 285 -33.88 -5.45 8.69
CA SER A 285 -32.76 -5.32 9.62
C SER A 285 -32.08 -3.94 9.49
N SER A 286 -31.70 -3.33 10.63
CA SER A 286 -31.00 -2.06 10.68
C SER A 286 -29.55 -2.17 10.16
N ILE A 287 -29.01 -3.40 10.10
CA ILE A 287 -27.67 -3.72 9.63
C ILE A 287 -27.71 -4.91 8.65
N VAL A 288 -26.69 -5.04 7.83
CA VAL A 288 -26.36 -6.29 7.13
C VAL A 288 -25.33 -7.04 7.97
N PHE A 289 -25.65 -8.27 8.39
CA PHE A 289 -24.78 -9.08 9.25
C PHE A 289 -24.76 -10.53 8.75
N GLU A 290 -23.77 -10.82 7.87
CA GLU A 290 -23.70 -12.09 7.16
C GLU A 290 -22.30 -12.71 7.22
N GLY A 291 -22.26 -14.04 7.29
CA GLY A 291 -21.00 -14.76 7.34
C GLY A 291 -21.05 -16.16 6.73
N ASP A 292 -19.93 -16.57 6.16
CA ASP A 292 -19.79 -17.88 5.54
C ASP A 292 -18.36 -18.44 5.75
N PRO A 293 -18.19 -19.76 5.95
CA PRO A 293 -16.89 -20.38 6.10
C PRO A 293 -16.04 -20.37 4.81
N ASN A 294 -16.70 -20.29 3.64
CA ASN A 294 -16.03 -20.32 2.34
C ASN A 294 -15.61 -18.94 1.85
N TRP A 295 -16.05 -17.86 2.49
CA TRP A 295 -15.68 -16.52 2.06
C TRP A 295 -14.22 -16.22 2.39
N ASP A 296 -13.53 -15.61 1.44
CA ASP A 296 -12.17 -15.08 1.70
C ASP A 296 -12.27 -13.73 2.43
N LEU A 297 -11.73 -13.70 3.65
CA LEU A 297 -11.73 -12.52 4.52
C LEU A 297 -11.23 -11.24 3.83
N ILE A 298 -10.27 -11.37 2.89
CA ILE A 298 -9.67 -10.26 2.17
C ILE A 298 -10.66 -9.57 1.25
N LEU A 299 -11.60 -10.33 0.70
CA LEU A 299 -12.58 -9.81 -0.25
C LEU A 299 -13.73 -9.10 0.47
N LEU A 300 -13.96 -9.42 1.74
CA LEU A 300 -15.12 -8.94 2.48
C LEU A 300 -15.18 -7.42 2.61
N GLY A 301 -14.03 -6.75 2.72
CA GLY A 301 -13.99 -5.28 2.77
C GLY A 301 -14.49 -4.62 1.47
N ILE A 302 -14.17 -5.22 0.31
CA ILE A 302 -14.63 -4.74 -1.02
C ILE A 302 -16.12 -5.03 -1.19
N VAL A 303 -16.56 -6.25 -0.85
CA VAL A 303 -17.97 -6.65 -0.89
C VAL A 303 -18.80 -5.75 0.02
N ALA A 304 -18.38 -5.56 1.28
CA ALA A 304 -19.08 -4.71 2.23
C ALA A 304 -19.20 -3.25 1.72
N SER A 305 -18.14 -2.70 1.11
CA SER A 305 -18.20 -1.37 0.52
C SER A 305 -19.20 -1.27 -0.65
N THR A 306 -19.40 -2.34 -1.40
CA THR A 306 -20.39 -2.39 -2.48
C THR A 306 -21.80 -2.44 -1.91
N ILE A 307 -22.05 -3.32 -0.94
CA ILE A 307 -23.35 -3.47 -0.29
C ILE A 307 -23.75 -2.20 0.48
N VAL A 308 -22.83 -1.52 1.17
CA VAL A 308 -23.13 -0.22 1.85
C VAL A 308 -23.67 0.82 0.88
N ARG A 309 -23.11 0.90 -0.33
CA ARG A 309 -23.58 1.86 -1.36
C ARG A 309 -25.00 1.55 -1.84
N GLU A 310 -25.39 0.28 -1.86
CA GLU A 310 -26.70 -0.19 -2.28
C GLU A 310 -27.73 -0.03 -1.16
N GLU A 311 -27.43 -0.55 0.03
CA GLU A 311 -28.35 -0.67 1.13
C GLU A 311 -28.41 0.56 2.04
N ARG A 312 -27.35 1.39 2.03
CA ARG A 312 -27.17 2.55 2.92
C ARG A 312 -27.28 2.23 4.40
N LYS A 313 -26.85 1.03 4.78
CA LYS A 313 -26.84 0.49 6.15
C LYS A 313 -25.42 0.05 6.52
N PRO A 314 -25.08 -0.05 7.82
CA PRO A 314 -23.84 -0.71 8.26
C PRO A 314 -23.80 -2.16 7.81
N VAL A 315 -22.66 -2.60 7.27
CA VAL A 315 -22.46 -3.94 6.72
C VAL A 315 -21.32 -4.62 7.45
N PHE A 316 -21.64 -5.74 8.11
CA PHE A 316 -20.72 -6.60 8.83
C PHE A 316 -20.64 -7.95 8.09
N LEU A 317 -19.56 -8.18 7.37
CA LEU A 317 -19.34 -9.45 6.67
C LEU A 317 -18.16 -10.18 7.32
N PHE A 318 -18.31 -11.50 7.52
CA PHE A 318 -17.28 -12.25 8.22
C PHE A 318 -17.09 -13.66 7.65
N LYS A 319 -15.86 -14.15 7.80
CA LYS A 319 -15.51 -15.54 7.56
C LYS A 319 -15.74 -16.31 8.86
N LYS A 320 -16.55 -17.36 8.81
CA LYS A 320 -16.74 -18.32 9.91
C LYS A 320 -15.59 -19.32 9.91
N SER A 321 -14.86 -19.42 11.01
CA SER A 321 -13.94 -20.54 11.29
C SER A 321 -14.56 -21.47 12.33
N GLU A 322 -13.85 -22.48 12.79
CA GLU A 322 -14.41 -23.47 13.71
C GLU A 322 -14.88 -22.87 15.05
N THR A 323 -14.12 -21.99 15.64
CA THR A 323 -14.40 -21.40 16.97
C THR A 323 -14.63 -19.90 16.94
N GLU A 324 -14.06 -19.20 15.97
CA GLU A 324 -14.07 -17.76 15.87
C GLU A 324 -14.48 -17.30 14.48
N SER A 325 -15.02 -16.09 14.39
CA SER A 325 -15.35 -15.41 13.14
C SER A 325 -14.61 -14.10 13.06
N LYS A 326 -13.95 -13.85 11.92
CA LYS A 326 -13.25 -12.59 11.63
C LYS A 326 -13.94 -11.87 10.50
N GLY A 327 -14.15 -10.55 10.65
CA GLY A 327 -14.92 -9.80 9.68
C GLY A 327 -14.40 -8.41 9.36
N SER A 328 -14.92 -7.91 8.26
CA SER A 328 -14.76 -6.53 7.81
C SER A 328 -16.09 -5.79 7.93
N VAL A 329 -16.00 -4.54 8.37
CA VAL A 329 -17.14 -3.66 8.55
C VAL A 329 -17.01 -2.46 7.64
N ARG A 330 -18.11 -2.06 7.02
CA ARG A 330 -18.24 -0.78 6.29
C ARG A 330 -19.54 -0.11 6.68
N SER A 331 -19.58 1.22 6.58
CA SER A 331 -20.72 2.02 7.01
C SER A 331 -20.90 3.25 6.13
N PRO A 332 -22.11 3.79 6.00
CA PRO A 332 -22.32 5.17 5.55
C PRO A 332 -21.53 6.17 6.39
N HIS A 333 -21.20 7.34 5.78
CA HIS A 333 -20.32 8.35 6.42
C HIS A 333 -20.90 9.01 7.67
N ASP A 334 -22.20 9.00 7.82
CA ASP A 334 -22.95 9.56 8.95
C ASP A 334 -23.04 8.65 10.18
N LEU A 335 -22.54 7.40 10.06
CA LEU A 335 -22.57 6.40 11.13
C LEU A 335 -21.16 6.02 11.59
N ASN A 336 -21.03 5.65 12.87
CA ASN A 336 -19.75 5.27 13.47
C ASN A 336 -19.79 3.82 13.97
N VAL A 337 -19.27 2.91 13.16
CA VAL A 337 -19.25 1.46 13.50
C VAL A 337 -18.26 1.12 14.62
N VAL A 338 -17.22 1.94 14.84
CA VAL A 338 -16.30 1.70 15.95
C VAL A 338 -16.98 1.96 17.28
N ASN A 339 -17.80 3.02 17.39
CA ASN A 339 -18.59 3.29 18.58
C ASN A 339 -19.65 2.19 18.83
N ALA A 340 -20.30 1.69 17.78
CA ALA A 340 -21.24 0.57 17.89
C ALA A 340 -20.55 -0.69 18.42
N MET A 341 -19.38 -1.04 17.85
CA MET A 341 -18.62 -2.20 18.34
C MET A 341 -18.08 -1.98 19.75
N LYS A 342 -17.71 -0.76 20.12
CA LYS A 342 -17.32 -0.42 21.50
C LYS A 342 -18.48 -0.65 22.49
N ASN A 343 -19.70 -0.26 22.12
CA ASN A 343 -20.91 -0.53 22.92
C ASN A 343 -21.17 -2.05 23.08
N CYS A 344 -20.87 -2.84 22.05
CA CYS A 344 -21.03 -4.30 22.02
C CYS A 344 -19.76 -5.07 22.40
N SER A 345 -18.74 -4.43 22.98
CA SER A 345 -17.39 -4.96 23.17
C SER A 345 -17.33 -6.24 24.01
N LYS A 346 -18.29 -6.46 24.92
CA LYS A 346 -18.39 -7.69 25.72
C LYS A 346 -18.52 -8.97 24.88
N ASN A 347 -18.99 -8.85 23.64
CA ASN A 347 -19.18 -9.96 22.72
C ASN A 347 -17.99 -10.17 21.78
N LEU A 348 -16.99 -9.28 21.80
CA LEU A 348 -15.89 -9.25 20.85
C LEU A 348 -14.58 -9.69 21.51
N ILE A 349 -13.73 -10.38 20.74
CA ILE A 349 -12.35 -10.69 21.13
C ILE A 349 -11.48 -9.45 20.85
N THR A 350 -11.58 -8.92 19.64
CA THR A 350 -10.89 -7.71 19.22
C THR A 350 -11.72 -6.94 18.19
N PHE A 351 -11.56 -5.64 18.14
CA PHE A 351 -12.12 -4.79 17.09
C PHE A 351 -11.29 -3.50 16.95
N GLY A 352 -11.39 -2.86 15.80
CA GLY A 352 -10.69 -1.59 15.56
C GLY A 352 -10.85 -1.11 14.13
N GLY A 353 -10.43 0.14 13.89
CA GLY A 353 -10.48 0.81 12.59
C GLY A 353 -10.96 2.25 12.71
N HIS A 354 -11.59 2.73 11.66
CA HIS A 354 -12.14 4.08 11.52
C HIS A 354 -13.68 4.06 11.58
N PRO A 355 -14.34 5.21 11.78
CA PRO A 355 -15.80 5.30 11.87
C PRO A 355 -16.57 4.58 10.77
N VAL A 356 -16.06 4.63 9.52
CA VAL A 356 -16.72 4.06 8.32
C VAL A 356 -16.12 2.72 7.85
N ALA A 357 -14.99 2.29 8.41
CA ALA A 357 -14.28 1.08 7.97
C ALA A 357 -13.50 0.44 9.12
N ALA A 358 -13.90 -0.75 9.54
CA ALA A 358 -13.33 -1.42 10.68
C ALA A 358 -13.24 -2.94 10.46
N GLY A 359 -12.57 -3.62 11.40
CA GLY A 359 -12.51 -5.07 11.48
C GLY A 359 -12.90 -5.55 12.87
N PHE A 360 -13.30 -6.80 12.97
CA PHE A 360 -13.63 -7.44 14.25
C PHE A 360 -13.28 -8.92 14.27
N ASN A 361 -13.12 -9.44 15.48
CA ASN A 361 -13.01 -10.86 15.78
C ASN A 361 -13.97 -11.19 16.92
N VAL A 362 -14.76 -12.25 16.75
CA VAL A 362 -15.82 -12.68 17.68
C VAL A 362 -15.80 -14.20 17.81
N LYS A 363 -16.06 -14.74 19.02
CA LYS A 363 -16.31 -16.18 19.16
C LYS A 363 -17.67 -16.54 18.56
N ASN A 364 -17.74 -17.68 17.91
CA ASN A 364 -18.99 -18.11 17.24
C ASN A 364 -20.18 -18.19 18.19
N GLU A 365 -19.94 -18.53 19.45
CA GLU A 365 -20.99 -18.60 20.51
C GLU A 365 -21.64 -17.24 20.80
N TYR A 366 -20.96 -16.10 20.50
CA TYR A 366 -21.46 -14.74 20.73
C TYR A 366 -21.95 -14.02 19.47
N LEU A 367 -22.00 -14.70 18.32
CA LEU A 367 -22.42 -14.08 17.05
C LEU A 367 -23.84 -13.51 17.12
N GLU A 368 -24.78 -14.25 17.69
CA GLU A 368 -26.18 -13.82 17.77
C GLU A 368 -26.38 -12.67 18.76
N GLU A 369 -25.70 -12.70 19.93
CA GLU A 369 -25.72 -11.59 20.88
C GLU A 369 -25.07 -10.34 20.31
N PHE A 370 -23.99 -10.51 19.55
CA PHE A 370 -23.34 -9.40 18.87
C PHE A 370 -24.25 -8.80 17.81
N LYS A 371 -24.88 -9.62 16.95
CA LYS A 371 -25.87 -9.19 15.96
C LYS A 371 -27.01 -8.40 16.59
N LYS A 372 -27.57 -8.95 17.69
CA LYS A 372 -28.66 -8.29 18.42
C LYS A 372 -28.21 -6.94 18.97
N CYS A 373 -27.07 -6.88 19.67
CA CYS A 373 -26.54 -5.64 20.22
C CYS A 373 -26.33 -4.56 19.15
N LEU A 374 -25.84 -4.93 17.97
CA LEU A 374 -25.66 -4.01 16.84
C LEU A 374 -27.00 -3.52 16.28
N ASN A 375 -28.00 -4.41 16.13
CA ASN A 375 -29.34 -3.99 15.69
C ASN A 375 -29.97 -3.02 16.70
N ASP A 376 -29.86 -3.29 18.00
CA ASP A 376 -30.38 -2.43 19.07
C ASP A 376 -29.67 -1.03 19.08
N TYR A 377 -28.41 -0.99 18.67
CA TYR A 377 -27.64 0.26 18.59
C TYR A 377 -28.02 1.13 17.38
N PHE A 378 -28.36 0.51 16.24
CA PHE A 378 -28.67 1.21 14.98
C PHE A 378 -30.19 1.33 14.72
N SER A 379 -31.05 0.83 15.60
CA SER A 379 -32.51 1.04 15.57
C SER A 379 -32.84 2.38 16.18
#